data_b050830535d100c85a0b0d6bbd2c7b4b
#
_entry.id   b050830535d100c85a0b0d6bbd2c7b4b
#
_cell.length_a   1.000
_cell.length_b   1.000
_cell.length_c   1.000
_cell.angle_alpha   90.00
_cell.angle_beta   90.00
_cell.angle_gamma   90.00
#
_symmetry.space_group_name_H-M   'P 1'
#
loop_
_entity.id
_entity.type
_entity.pdbx_description
1 polymer ?
#
loop_
_entity_poly.entity_id
_entity_poly.type
_entity_poly.pdbx_seq_one_letter_code
_entity_poly.pdbx_strand_id
1 'polypeptide(L)'
;MKKILVTGAGGFIGSHLTELLVSKGYDVKAFVHYNSSNKWGWLDSSTVKNDVEVITGDIRDMDSVFAAMQGCDSVFHLAALIGIPYSYVSPQAYIKTNIDGTYNILQSARQLGVEKIMVTSTSETYGTAQYVPIDENHPMVGQSPYSATKIGADQLAISYYKSFDLPVKIVRPFNTYGPRQSARAIIPTVISQILSGKTELKLGNLTPTRDLTFVKDTANGFLQIALADGLFGEITNIGMSEEITIGDLVKLIAKLIGTEVEISSDEQRIRPDKSEVERLFCNNSKILANSLWKPEYTLESGLTETVDWIKNNLSYFKTDIYNV
;
A
#
# COMPACT_ATOMS: atom_id res chain seq x y z
N MET A 1 22.42 4.06 -1.91
CA MET A 1 21.60 3.10 -2.67
C MET A 1 22.02 3.15 -4.12
N LYS A 2 22.40 2.04 -4.71
CA LYS A 2 22.69 1.93 -6.16
C LYS A 2 21.80 0.86 -6.77
N LYS A 3 21.81 -0.36 -6.20
CA LYS A 3 20.98 -1.49 -6.62
C LYS A 3 19.93 -1.81 -5.57
N ILE A 4 18.66 -1.83 -5.99
CA ILE A 4 17.49 -1.86 -5.09
C ILE A 4 16.63 -3.07 -5.42
N LEU A 5 16.29 -3.87 -4.41
CA LEU A 5 15.24 -4.89 -4.53
C LEU A 5 13.89 -4.28 -4.14
N VAL A 6 12.90 -4.39 -5.00
CA VAL A 6 11.49 -4.03 -4.70
C VAL A 6 10.67 -5.31 -4.68
N THR A 7 10.19 -5.75 -3.52
CA THR A 7 9.24 -6.87 -3.46
C THR A 7 7.82 -6.36 -3.63
N GLY A 8 6.97 -7.14 -4.30
CA GLY A 8 5.63 -6.67 -4.68
C GLY A 8 5.65 -5.62 -5.79
N ALA A 9 6.73 -5.58 -6.57
CA ALA A 9 6.95 -4.61 -7.65
C ALA A 9 5.85 -4.61 -8.73
N GLY A 10 5.18 -5.73 -8.97
CA GLY A 10 4.05 -5.82 -9.90
C GLY A 10 2.71 -5.35 -9.31
N GLY A 11 2.67 -5.00 -8.02
CA GLY A 11 1.46 -4.53 -7.34
C GLY A 11 1.15 -3.06 -7.59
N PHE A 12 0.09 -2.57 -6.93
CA PHE A 12 -0.39 -1.18 -7.05
C PHE A 12 0.72 -0.16 -6.69
N ILE A 13 1.09 -0.04 -5.42
CA ILE A 13 2.11 0.93 -4.97
C ILE A 13 3.49 0.52 -5.52
N GLY A 14 3.80 -0.79 -5.52
CA GLY A 14 5.11 -1.30 -5.94
C GLY A 14 5.47 -0.95 -7.39
N SER A 15 4.51 -0.96 -8.32
CA SER A 15 4.77 -0.59 -9.71
C SER A 15 5.08 0.90 -9.89
N HIS A 16 4.36 1.78 -9.18
CA HIS A 16 4.65 3.22 -9.17
C HIS A 16 6.01 3.54 -8.51
N LEU A 17 6.33 2.85 -7.41
CA LEU A 17 7.64 3.00 -6.77
C LEU A 17 8.77 2.51 -7.67
N THR A 18 8.58 1.37 -8.35
CA THR A 18 9.56 0.85 -9.32
C THR A 18 9.82 1.86 -10.44
N GLU A 19 8.77 2.41 -11.04
CA GLU A 19 8.88 3.46 -12.07
C GLU A 19 9.60 4.71 -11.56
N LEU A 20 9.27 5.15 -10.34
CA LEU A 20 9.95 6.29 -9.71
C LEU A 20 11.43 6.01 -9.50
N LEU A 21 11.80 4.84 -8.96
CA LEU A 21 13.20 4.49 -8.71
C LEU A 21 14.03 4.45 -10.00
N VAL A 22 13.49 3.82 -11.06
CA VAL A 22 14.15 3.80 -12.39
C VAL A 22 14.30 5.22 -12.94
N SER A 23 13.27 6.06 -12.84
CA SER A 23 13.34 7.47 -13.31
C SER A 23 14.38 8.30 -12.56
N LYS A 24 14.73 7.91 -11.32
CA LYS A 24 15.81 8.53 -10.52
C LYS A 24 17.18 7.90 -10.76
N GLY A 25 17.30 6.97 -11.71
CA GLY A 25 18.57 6.36 -12.12
C GLY A 25 19.06 5.23 -11.23
N TYR A 26 18.19 4.63 -10.41
CA TYR A 26 18.53 3.43 -9.61
C TYR A 26 18.45 2.17 -10.46
N ASP A 27 19.35 1.22 -10.22
CA ASP A 27 19.28 -0.15 -10.73
C ASP A 27 18.27 -0.95 -9.90
N VAL A 28 17.17 -1.42 -10.51
CA VAL A 28 16.06 -2.03 -9.80
C VAL A 28 15.90 -3.51 -10.15
N LYS A 29 15.95 -4.36 -9.12
CA LYS A 29 15.44 -5.73 -9.18
C LYS A 29 13.96 -5.73 -8.74
N ALA A 30 13.07 -6.11 -9.63
CA ALA A 30 11.63 -6.18 -9.41
C ALA A 30 11.21 -7.61 -9.04
N PHE A 31 11.01 -7.89 -7.73
CA PHE A 31 10.58 -9.20 -7.27
C PHE A 31 9.06 -9.28 -7.33
N VAL A 32 8.55 -10.15 -8.19
CA VAL A 32 7.12 -10.38 -8.43
C VAL A 32 6.72 -11.81 -8.06
N HIS A 33 5.45 -11.99 -7.67
CA HIS A 33 4.95 -13.31 -7.32
C HIS A 33 4.89 -14.23 -8.54
N TYR A 34 5.48 -15.42 -8.42
CA TYR A 34 5.41 -16.45 -9.46
C TYR A 34 3.96 -16.84 -9.75
N ASN A 35 3.62 -16.91 -11.03
CA ASN A 35 2.34 -17.43 -11.50
C ASN A 35 2.51 -18.17 -12.84
N SER A 36 1.65 -19.17 -13.08
CA SER A 36 1.72 -20.03 -14.27
C SER A 36 1.42 -19.29 -15.59
N SER A 37 0.84 -18.10 -15.54
CA SER A 37 0.57 -17.27 -16.72
C SER A 37 1.74 -16.36 -17.09
N ASN A 38 2.87 -16.44 -16.37
CA ASN A 38 4.08 -15.64 -16.59
C ASN A 38 3.80 -14.12 -16.65
N LYS A 39 2.89 -13.65 -15.78
CA LYS A 39 2.54 -12.23 -15.69
C LYS A 39 3.27 -11.56 -14.53
N TRP A 40 3.69 -10.31 -14.76
CA TRP A 40 4.40 -9.48 -13.78
C TRP A 40 3.49 -8.42 -13.15
N GLY A 41 2.15 -8.60 -13.27
CA GLY A 41 1.20 -7.61 -12.77
C GLY A 41 1.25 -6.31 -13.59
N TRP A 42 1.26 -5.16 -12.90
CA TRP A 42 1.28 -3.86 -13.58
C TRP A 42 2.60 -3.55 -14.30
N LEU A 43 3.67 -4.30 -14.05
CA LEU A 43 4.92 -4.15 -14.79
C LEU A 43 4.79 -4.60 -16.26
N ASP A 44 3.86 -5.50 -16.60
CA ASP A 44 3.63 -5.92 -17.98
C ASP A 44 3.31 -4.74 -18.92
N SER A 45 2.62 -3.72 -18.38
CA SER A 45 2.22 -2.50 -19.10
C SER A 45 3.07 -1.28 -18.74
N SER A 46 4.08 -1.45 -17.88
CA SER A 46 4.95 -0.35 -17.47
C SER A 46 5.93 0.07 -18.58
N THR A 47 6.18 1.37 -18.66
CA THR A 47 7.17 1.94 -19.59
C THR A 47 8.60 1.52 -19.25
N VAL A 48 8.88 1.19 -17.98
CA VAL A 48 10.21 0.80 -17.49
C VAL A 48 10.42 -0.71 -17.41
N LYS A 49 9.53 -1.52 -17.97
CA LYS A 49 9.61 -3.00 -17.88
C LYS A 49 10.91 -3.59 -18.42
N ASN A 50 11.55 -2.91 -19.38
CA ASN A 50 12.81 -3.33 -19.98
C ASN A 50 14.05 -2.75 -19.26
N ASP A 51 13.83 -1.84 -18.29
CA ASP A 51 14.89 -1.15 -17.55
C ASP A 51 15.06 -1.76 -16.14
N VAL A 52 14.33 -2.83 -15.82
CA VAL A 52 14.37 -3.53 -14.55
C VAL A 52 14.72 -5.01 -14.72
N GLU A 53 15.46 -5.56 -13.76
CA GLU A 53 15.68 -7.01 -13.65
C GLU A 53 14.47 -7.64 -12.96
N VAL A 54 13.58 -8.33 -13.69
CA VAL A 54 12.41 -9.00 -13.11
C VAL A 54 12.77 -10.39 -12.59
N ILE A 55 12.52 -10.61 -11.30
CA ILE A 55 12.70 -11.90 -10.63
C ILE A 55 11.34 -12.41 -10.15
N THR A 56 10.98 -13.61 -10.54
CA THR A 56 9.75 -14.28 -10.08
C THR A 56 10.06 -15.19 -8.89
N GLY A 57 9.24 -15.13 -7.85
CA GLY A 57 9.41 -15.97 -6.67
C GLY A 57 8.29 -15.80 -5.65
N ASP A 58 8.50 -16.30 -4.46
CA ASP A 58 7.57 -16.19 -3.33
C ASP A 58 8.31 -15.68 -2.09
N ILE A 59 7.81 -14.62 -1.45
CA ILE A 59 8.45 -14.09 -0.22
C ILE A 59 8.39 -15.08 0.95
N ARG A 60 7.51 -16.08 0.89
CA ARG A 60 7.43 -17.16 1.89
C ARG A 60 8.55 -18.17 1.76
N ASP A 61 9.29 -18.15 0.67
CA ASP A 61 10.44 -19.01 0.39
C ASP A 61 11.74 -18.25 0.65
N MET A 62 12.47 -18.67 1.67
CA MET A 62 13.72 -18.05 2.11
C MET A 62 14.79 -18.07 1.01
N ASP A 63 14.93 -19.18 0.28
CA ASP A 63 15.95 -19.32 -0.76
C ASP A 63 15.68 -18.39 -1.93
N SER A 64 14.41 -18.26 -2.34
CA SER A 64 13.95 -17.33 -3.36
C SER A 64 14.24 -15.87 -2.99
N VAL A 65 13.94 -15.49 -1.74
CA VAL A 65 14.19 -14.15 -1.22
C VAL A 65 15.70 -13.86 -1.14
N PHE A 66 16.47 -14.79 -0.61
CA PHE A 66 17.92 -14.64 -0.46
C PHE A 66 18.61 -14.48 -1.83
N ALA A 67 18.28 -15.34 -2.80
CA ALA A 67 18.82 -15.25 -4.16
C ALA A 67 18.48 -13.93 -4.85
N ALA A 68 17.22 -13.46 -4.73
CA ALA A 68 16.79 -12.19 -5.31
C ALA A 68 17.53 -10.99 -4.70
N MET A 69 17.82 -11.03 -3.40
CA MET A 69 18.43 -9.93 -2.66
C MET A 69 19.97 -9.83 -2.87
N GLN A 70 20.62 -10.89 -3.37
CA GLN A 70 22.06 -10.88 -3.61
C GLN A 70 22.50 -9.69 -4.47
N GLY A 71 23.51 -8.95 -4.00
CA GLY A 71 24.08 -7.79 -4.67
C GLY A 71 23.22 -6.51 -4.62
N CYS A 72 22.16 -6.50 -3.82
CA CYS A 72 21.35 -5.29 -3.58
C CYS A 72 21.88 -4.52 -2.37
N ASP A 73 21.96 -3.20 -2.47
CA ASP A 73 22.32 -2.30 -1.35
C ASP A 73 21.10 -1.99 -0.48
N SER A 74 19.91 -2.03 -1.06
CA SER A 74 18.68 -1.64 -0.37
C SER A 74 17.49 -2.49 -0.77
N VAL A 75 16.51 -2.61 0.13
CA VAL A 75 15.27 -3.35 -0.08
C VAL A 75 14.06 -2.49 0.25
N PHE A 76 13.09 -2.42 -0.67
CA PHE A 76 11.74 -1.93 -0.41
C PHE A 76 10.80 -3.13 -0.36
N HIS A 77 10.34 -3.47 0.82
CA HIS A 77 9.48 -4.62 1.04
C HIS A 77 8.00 -4.22 1.06
N LEU A 78 7.33 -4.36 -0.11
CA LEU A 78 5.92 -4.04 -0.28
C LEU A 78 5.04 -5.29 -0.49
N ALA A 79 5.64 -6.46 -0.75
CA ALA A 79 4.89 -7.69 -0.94
C ALA A 79 4.12 -8.07 0.33
N ALA A 80 2.79 -8.18 0.23
CA ALA A 80 1.90 -8.55 1.32
C ALA A 80 0.53 -9.00 0.80
N LEU A 81 -0.20 -9.76 1.59
CA LEU A 81 -1.64 -9.89 1.47
C LEU A 81 -2.30 -8.72 2.21
N ILE A 82 -3.19 -7.96 1.54
CA ILE A 82 -3.71 -6.68 2.06
C ILE A 82 -5.24 -6.61 2.17
N GLY A 83 -6.00 -7.50 1.53
CA GLY A 83 -7.46 -7.46 1.51
C GLY A 83 -8.07 -7.83 2.88
N ILE A 84 -8.61 -6.85 3.62
CA ILE A 84 -9.21 -7.10 4.94
C ILE A 84 -10.31 -8.18 4.87
N PRO A 85 -11.30 -8.12 3.94
CA PRO A 85 -12.33 -9.17 3.86
C PRO A 85 -11.75 -10.56 3.61
N TYR A 86 -10.74 -10.69 2.75
CA TYR A 86 -10.09 -11.97 2.50
C TYR A 86 -9.32 -12.49 3.72
N SER A 87 -8.85 -11.61 4.61
CA SER A 87 -8.17 -12.02 5.84
C SER A 87 -9.09 -12.77 6.81
N TYR A 88 -10.42 -12.58 6.72
CA TYR A 88 -11.38 -13.35 7.50
C TYR A 88 -11.54 -14.78 6.97
N VAL A 89 -11.37 -14.97 5.66
CA VAL A 89 -11.51 -16.26 4.98
C VAL A 89 -10.24 -17.10 5.10
N SER A 90 -9.07 -16.48 4.99
CA SER A 90 -7.78 -17.19 4.94
C SER A 90 -6.73 -16.56 5.86
N PRO A 91 -6.95 -16.46 7.19
CA PRO A 91 -6.04 -15.78 8.11
C PRO A 91 -4.65 -16.41 8.14
N GLN A 92 -4.52 -17.72 7.99
CA GLN A 92 -3.22 -18.39 7.97
C GLN A 92 -2.36 -17.96 6.78
N ALA A 93 -2.96 -17.69 5.61
CA ALA A 93 -2.22 -17.18 4.46
C ALA A 93 -1.62 -15.79 4.76
N TYR A 94 -2.32 -14.96 5.54
CA TYR A 94 -1.81 -13.66 5.98
C TYR A 94 -0.64 -13.80 6.94
N ILE A 95 -0.70 -14.72 7.90
CA ILE A 95 0.44 -15.00 8.81
C ILE A 95 1.67 -15.40 7.98
N LYS A 96 1.53 -16.40 7.12
CA LYS A 96 2.64 -16.89 6.30
C LYS A 96 3.20 -15.85 5.34
N THR A 97 2.35 -15.01 4.75
CA THR A 97 2.82 -14.00 3.80
C THR A 97 3.38 -12.78 4.52
N ASN A 98 2.63 -12.22 5.48
CA ASN A 98 2.97 -10.94 6.07
C ASN A 98 3.99 -11.06 7.22
N ILE A 99 3.96 -12.14 7.99
CA ILE A 99 4.89 -12.36 9.10
C ILE A 99 6.11 -13.18 8.61
N ASP A 100 5.90 -14.41 8.13
CA ASP A 100 7.02 -15.27 7.71
C ASP A 100 7.75 -14.64 6.50
N GLY A 101 7.01 -14.05 5.55
CA GLY A 101 7.61 -13.33 4.42
C GLY A 101 8.47 -12.14 4.87
N THR A 102 7.99 -11.34 5.83
CA THR A 102 8.80 -10.24 6.39
C THR A 102 10.03 -10.78 7.15
N TYR A 103 9.87 -11.87 7.90
CA TYR A 103 11.00 -12.55 8.53
C TYR A 103 12.06 -12.96 7.49
N ASN A 104 11.67 -13.56 6.38
CA ASN A 104 12.59 -13.97 5.31
C ASN A 104 13.36 -12.78 4.73
N ILE A 105 12.69 -11.64 4.52
CA ILE A 105 13.33 -10.39 4.07
C ILE A 105 14.35 -9.89 5.08
N LEU A 106 13.97 -9.79 6.35
CA LEU A 106 14.86 -9.30 7.42
C LEU A 106 16.07 -10.20 7.63
N GLN A 107 15.85 -11.52 7.63
CA GLN A 107 16.92 -12.50 7.84
C GLN A 107 17.89 -12.54 6.66
N SER A 108 17.38 -12.49 5.41
CA SER A 108 18.23 -12.41 4.22
C SER A 108 19.03 -11.10 4.19
N ALA A 109 18.40 -9.98 4.51
CA ALA A 109 19.06 -8.68 4.56
C ALA A 109 20.19 -8.66 5.60
N ARG A 110 19.96 -9.26 6.78
CA ARG A 110 20.98 -9.42 7.82
C ARG A 110 22.16 -10.26 7.34
N GLN A 111 21.91 -11.40 6.70
CA GLN A 111 22.97 -12.29 6.21
C GLN A 111 23.79 -11.67 5.08
N LEU A 112 23.18 -10.85 4.23
CA LEU A 112 23.80 -10.20 3.07
C LEU A 112 24.39 -8.82 3.39
N GLY A 113 24.18 -8.30 4.60
CA GLY A 113 24.69 -6.99 5.01
C GLY A 113 24.03 -5.82 4.24
N VAL A 114 22.74 -5.91 3.97
CA VAL A 114 21.99 -4.85 3.25
C VAL A 114 21.99 -3.56 4.06
N GLU A 115 22.28 -2.43 3.39
CA GLU A 115 22.49 -1.14 4.04
C GLU A 115 21.21 -0.41 4.45
N LYS A 116 20.07 -0.67 3.79
CA LYS A 116 18.77 -0.02 4.07
C LYS A 116 17.61 -0.94 3.74
N ILE A 117 16.71 -1.13 4.68
CA ILE A 117 15.51 -1.94 4.50
C ILE A 117 14.28 -1.09 4.85
N MET A 118 13.40 -0.85 3.88
CA MET A 118 12.10 -0.22 4.08
C MET A 118 11.03 -1.30 4.18
N VAL A 119 10.45 -1.49 5.35
CA VAL A 119 9.33 -2.41 5.58
C VAL A 119 8.02 -1.65 5.52
N THR A 120 7.13 -2.06 4.62
CA THR A 120 5.81 -1.44 4.48
C THR A 120 4.87 -1.89 5.59
N SER A 121 4.37 -0.94 6.36
CA SER A 121 3.29 -1.08 7.33
C SER A 121 1.95 -0.60 6.76
N THR A 122 1.00 -0.25 7.61
CA THR A 122 -0.31 0.29 7.23
C THR A 122 -0.94 1.07 8.39
N SER A 123 -1.71 2.12 8.12
CA SER A 123 -2.51 2.82 9.14
C SER A 123 -3.55 1.93 9.83
N GLU A 124 -3.95 0.82 9.22
CA GLU A 124 -4.88 -0.16 9.84
C GLU A 124 -4.31 -0.82 11.12
N THR A 125 -3.00 -0.71 11.37
CA THR A 125 -2.38 -1.15 12.63
C THR A 125 -2.81 -0.33 13.84
N TYR A 126 -3.26 0.90 13.63
CA TYR A 126 -3.77 1.76 14.70
C TYR A 126 -5.19 1.38 15.15
N GLY A 127 -5.96 0.73 14.28
CA GLY A 127 -7.39 0.55 14.48
C GLY A 127 -8.14 1.89 14.45
N THR A 128 -9.32 1.92 15.06
CA THR A 128 -10.09 3.16 15.22
C THR A 128 -9.34 4.15 16.10
N ALA A 129 -9.23 5.39 15.63
CA ALA A 129 -8.48 6.44 16.30
C ALA A 129 -8.93 6.65 17.76
N GLN A 130 -8.00 6.57 18.70
CA GLN A 130 -8.22 6.94 20.11
C GLN A 130 -7.98 8.43 20.36
N TYR A 131 -7.16 9.04 19.52
CA TYR A 131 -6.98 10.49 19.40
C TYR A 131 -6.58 10.84 17.96
N VAL A 132 -6.77 12.07 17.55
CA VAL A 132 -6.43 12.59 16.22
C VAL A 132 -5.75 13.96 16.35
N PRO A 133 -4.86 14.29 15.41
CA PRO A 133 -4.36 13.43 14.33
C PRO A 133 -3.50 12.29 14.87
N ILE A 134 -3.51 11.13 14.17
CA ILE A 134 -2.80 9.91 14.57
C ILE A 134 -1.31 10.08 14.28
N ASP A 135 -0.47 10.13 15.29
CA ASP A 135 0.98 10.07 15.18
C ASP A 135 1.54 8.66 15.38
N GLU A 136 2.86 8.50 15.30
CA GLU A 136 3.52 7.20 15.39
C GLU A 136 3.54 6.61 16.81
N ASN A 137 3.17 7.40 17.84
CA ASN A 137 3.03 6.95 19.23
C ASN A 137 1.62 6.41 19.53
N HIS A 138 0.68 6.58 18.60
CA HIS A 138 -0.69 6.09 18.79
C HIS A 138 -0.68 4.57 19.05
N PRO A 139 -1.47 4.08 20.02
CA PRO A 139 -1.58 2.65 20.31
C PRO A 139 -1.93 1.83 19.07
N MET A 140 -1.32 0.65 18.93
CA MET A 140 -1.65 -0.30 17.87
C MET A 140 -2.73 -1.26 18.32
N VAL A 141 -3.83 -1.35 17.56
CA VAL A 141 -4.98 -2.21 17.82
C VAL A 141 -5.36 -2.98 16.55
N GLY A 142 -5.05 -4.26 16.52
CA GLY A 142 -5.37 -5.12 15.38
C GLY A 142 -6.84 -5.51 15.34
N GLN A 143 -7.68 -4.76 14.59
CA GLN A 143 -9.11 -5.03 14.45
C GLN A 143 -9.46 -6.05 13.35
N SER A 144 -8.45 -6.58 12.65
CA SER A 144 -8.60 -7.64 11.66
C SER A 144 -7.39 -8.58 11.67
N PRO A 145 -7.51 -9.83 11.15
CA PRO A 145 -6.33 -10.68 10.97
C PRO A 145 -5.24 -10.02 10.12
N TYR A 146 -5.62 -9.23 9.10
CA TYR A 146 -4.68 -8.45 8.31
C TYR A 146 -3.87 -7.48 9.18
N SER A 147 -4.56 -6.59 9.92
CA SER A 147 -3.88 -5.58 10.75
C SER A 147 -3.02 -6.23 11.84
N ALA A 148 -3.48 -7.33 12.45
CA ALA A 148 -2.71 -8.09 13.43
C ALA A 148 -1.41 -8.64 12.84
N THR A 149 -1.43 -9.15 11.60
CA THR A 149 -0.21 -9.63 10.93
C THR A 149 0.74 -8.49 10.56
N LYS A 150 0.22 -7.31 10.24
CA LYS A 150 1.06 -6.12 9.97
C LYS A 150 1.71 -5.59 11.25
N ILE A 151 0.99 -5.60 12.40
CA ILE A 151 1.58 -5.31 13.71
C ILE A 151 2.72 -6.29 14.03
N GLY A 152 2.51 -7.59 13.78
CA GLY A 152 3.54 -8.62 13.96
C GLY A 152 4.79 -8.36 13.09
N ALA A 153 4.59 -8.00 11.83
CA ALA A 153 5.67 -7.65 10.91
C ALA A 153 6.45 -6.39 11.35
N ASP A 154 5.75 -5.35 11.81
CA ASP A 154 6.36 -4.13 12.35
C ASP A 154 7.22 -4.43 13.58
N GLN A 155 6.71 -5.26 14.52
CA GLN A 155 7.45 -5.64 15.72
C GLN A 155 8.68 -6.51 15.40
N LEU A 156 8.60 -7.41 14.41
CA LEU A 156 9.77 -8.13 13.91
C LEU A 156 10.82 -7.16 13.37
N ALA A 157 10.42 -6.21 12.51
CA ALA A 157 11.35 -5.23 11.94
C ALA A 157 12.06 -4.40 13.03
N ILE A 158 11.31 -3.90 14.02
CA ILE A 158 11.85 -3.15 15.16
C ILE A 158 12.78 -4.04 15.99
N SER A 159 12.43 -5.31 16.22
CA SER A 159 13.27 -6.24 16.99
C SER A 159 14.60 -6.52 16.30
N TYR A 160 14.61 -6.64 14.97
CA TYR A 160 15.84 -6.83 14.19
C TYR A 160 16.76 -5.61 14.24
N TYR A 161 16.21 -4.41 14.23
CA TYR A 161 16.99 -3.19 14.49
C TYR A 161 17.60 -3.21 15.89
N LYS A 162 16.78 -3.46 16.92
CA LYS A 162 17.23 -3.42 18.32
C LYS A 162 18.22 -4.54 18.69
N SER A 163 18.07 -5.72 18.10
CA SER A 163 18.87 -6.91 18.49
C SER A 163 20.08 -7.14 17.62
N PHE A 164 20.06 -6.65 16.38
CA PHE A 164 21.09 -6.96 15.39
C PHE A 164 21.61 -5.72 14.65
N ASP A 165 21.22 -4.52 15.07
CA ASP A 165 21.55 -3.25 14.41
C ASP A 165 21.21 -3.24 12.89
N LEU A 166 20.20 -4.04 12.49
CA LEU A 166 19.78 -4.10 11.10
C LEU A 166 19.15 -2.76 10.69
N PRO A 167 19.62 -2.08 9.63
CA PRO A 167 19.20 -0.73 9.28
C PRO A 167 17.79 -0.70 8.63
N VAL A 168 16.77 -0.93 9.45
CA VAL A 168 15.35 -0.99 9.05
C VAL A 168 14.66 0.34 9.31
N LYS A 169 13.80 0.75 8.38
CA LYS A 169 12.81 1.83 8.54
C LYS A 169 11.43 1.28 8.23
N ILE A 170 10.43 1.62 9.06
CA ILE A 170 9.05 1.17 8.86
C ILE A 170 8.25 2.31 8.23
N VAL A 171 7.79 2.10 7.01
CA VAL A 171 6.99 3.06 6.25
C VAL A 171 5.52 2.71 6.40
N ARG A 172 4.74 3.60 6.97
CA ARG A 172 3.32 3.40 7.27
C ARG A 172 2.43 4.35 6.46
N PRO A 173 2.05 3.98 5.24
CA PRO A 173 1.11 4.77 4.47
C PRO A 173 -0.30 4.69 5.07
N PHE A 174 -0.99 5.84 5.06
CA PHE A 174 -2.44 5.91 5.19
C PHE A 174 -3.09 5.48 3.88
N ASN A 175 -4.41 5.64 3.74
CA ASN A 175 -5.11 5.08 2.60
C ASN A 175 -4.58 5.64 1.26
N THR A 176 -3.80 4.85 0.57
CA THR A 176 -3.27 5.21 -0.77
C THR A 176 -4.31 4.92 -1.84
N TYR A 177 -4.48 5.85 -2.79
CA TYR A 177 -5.36 5.69 -3.94
C TYR A 177 -4.67 6.12 -5.24
N GLY A 178 -5.20 5.70 -6.39
CA GLY A 178 -4.68 6.10 -7.70
C GLY A 178 -4.83 5.03 -8.78
N PRO A 179 -4.24 5.28 -9.96
CA PRO A 179 -4.14 4.30 -11.04
C PRO A 179 -3.62 2.94 -10.55
N ARG A 180 -4.12 1.84 -11.12
CA ARG A 180 -3.74 0.45 -10.78
C ARG A 180 -4.23 -0.05 -9.41
N GLN A 181 -5.02 0.74 -8.67
CA GLN A 181 -5.60 0.27 -7.42
C GLN A 181 -6.61 -0.84 -7.67
N SER A 182 -6.64 -1.82 -6.77
CA SER A 182 -7.55 -2.96 -6.85
C SER A 182 -9.02 -2.55 -6.78
N ALA A 183 -9.86 -3.20 -7.58
CA ALA A 183 -11.33 -3.07 -7.56
C ALA A 183 -11.99 -3.38 -6.20
N ARG A 184 -11.23 -3.88 -5.21
CA ARG A 184 -11.69 -4.07 -3.83
C ARG A 184 -11.76 -2.78 -3.02
N ALA A 185 -11.03 -1.74 -3.45
CA ALA A 185 -11.00 -0.45 -2.77
C ALA A 185 -12.18 0.43 -3.23
N ILE A 186 -12.61 1.33 -2.33
CA ILE A 186 -13.81 2.16 -2.56
C ILE A 186 -13.71 3.03 -3.82
N ILE A 187 -12.57 3.71 -4.04
CA ILE A 187 -12.40 4.63 -5.16
C ILE A 187 -12.55 3.92 -6.51
N PRO A 188 -11.79 2.86 -6.84
CA PRO A 188 -11.99 2.17 -8.11
C PRO A 188 -13.36 1.48 -8.20
N THR A 189 -13.96 1.04 -7.08
CA THR A 189 -15.31 0.49 -7.06
C THR A 189 -16.34 1.53 -7.51
N VAL A 190 -16.29 2.74 -6.97
CA VAL A 190 -17.21 3.83 -7.34
C VAL A 190 -17.00 4.26 -8.80
N ILE A 191 -15.76 4.57 -9.16
CA ILE A 191 -15.45 5.05 -10.52
C ILE A 191 -15.84 4.01 -11.57
N SER A 192 -15.51 2.74 -11.38
CA SER A 192 -15.79 1.70 -12.37
C SER A 192 -17.29 1.42 -12.49
N GLN A 193 -18.06 1.47 -11.41
CA GLN A 193 -19.52 1.37 -11.47
C GLN A 193 -20.15 2.52 -12.27
N ILE A 194 -19.75 3.76 -11.99
CA ILE A 194 -20.24 4.95 -12.72
C ILE A 194 -19.88 4.85 -14.21
N LEU A 195 -18.61 4.59 -14.52
CA LEU A 195 -18.15 4.49 -15.92
C LEU A 195 -18.76 3.32 -16.69
N SER A 196 -19.28 2.30 -16.00
CA SER A 196 -20.05 1.21 -16.62
C SER A 196 -21.54 1.57 -16.83
N GLY A 197 -21.96 2.80 -16.53
CA GLY A 197 -23.31 3.30 -16.74
C GLY A 197 -24.29 3.03 -15.60
N LYS A 198 -23.80 2.64 -14.40
CA LYS A 198 -24.66 2.44 -13.23
C LYS A 198 -25.01 3.80 -12.61
N THR A 199 -26.29 4.02 -12.40
CA THR A 199 -26.83 5.20 -11.69
C THR A 199 -27.08 4.92 -10.22
N GLU A 200 -27.21 3.64 -9.82
CA GLU A 200 -27.31 3.18 -8.44
C GLU A 200 -26.01 2.46 -8.04
N LEU A 201 -25.31 2.97 -7.04
CA LEU A 201 -24.06 2.41 -6.52
C LEU A 201 -24.33 1.55 -5.28
N LYS A 202 -23.89 0.31 -5.31
CA LYS A 202 -23.95 -0.62 -4.16
C LYS A 202 -22.68 -0.46 -3.30
N LEU A 203 -22.84 0.12 -2.11
CA LEU A 203 -21.73 0.44 -1.20
C LEU A 203 -22.00 -0.04 0.22
N GLY A 204 -20.95 -0.16 1.03
CA GLY A 204 -21.04 -0.44 2.46
C GLY A 204 -21.26 0.84 3.27
N ASN A 205 -20.60 0.93 4.45
CA ASN A 205 -20.73 2.07 5.35
C ASN A 205 -20.13 3.35 4.73
N LEU A 206 -20.89 4.47 4.80
CA LEU A 206 -20.52 5.77 4.23
C LEU A 206 -19.96 6.76 5.25
N THR A 207 -20.11 6.45 6.55
CA THR A 207 -19.74 7.38 7.63
C THR A 207 -18.25 7.41 7.98
N PRO A 208 -17.47 6.29 7.83
CA PRO A 208 -16.06 6.32 8.15
C PRO A 208 -15.29 7.39 7.40
N THR A 209 -14.30 8.01 8.06
CA THR A 209 -13.41 8.97 7.44
C THR A 209 -12.05 8.35 7.11
N ARG A 210 -11.45 8.84 6.02
CA ARG A 210 -10.12 8.37 5.57
C ARG A 210 -9.25 9.56 5.17
N ASP A 211 -7.99 9.47 5.52
CA ASP A 211 -6.91 10.27 4.98
C ASP A 211 -6.40 9.58 3.71
N LEU A 212 -6.54 10.24 2.58
CA LEU A 212 -6.33 9.68 1.24
C LEU A 212 -5.11 10.30 0.58
N THR A 213 -4.05 9.52 0.37
CA THR A 213 -2.81 9.96 -0.28
C THR A 213 -2.72 9.42 -1.69
N PHE A 214 -2.45 10.28 -2.68
CA PHE A 214 -2.26 9.84 -4.05
C PHE A 214 -1.03 8.95 -4.19
N VAL A 215 -1.09 7.93 -5.03
CA VAL A 215 -0.07 6.87 -5.11
C VAL A 215 1.32 7.38 -5.47
N LYS A 216 1.43 8.44 -6.26
CA LYS A 216 2.73 9.05 -6.59
C LYS A 216 3.35 9.74 -5.38
N ASP A 217 2.56 10.41 -4.55
CA ASP A 217 3.01 11.00 -3.28
C ASP A 217 3.40 9.91 -2.27
N THR A 218 2.64 8.81 -2.22
CA THR A 218 3.02 7.64 -1.42
C THR A 218 4.35 7.06 -1.89
N ALA A 219 4.54 6.82 -3.19
CA ALA A 219 5.78 6.28 -3.75
C ALA A 219 6.98 7.22 -3.48
N ASN A 220 6.78 8.53 -3.63
CA ASN A 220 7.80 9.51 -3.26
C ASN A 220 8.09 9.48 -1.76
N GLY A 221 7.08 9.30 -0.90
CA GLY A 221 7.25 9.15 0.54
C GLY A 221 8.17 7.97 0.91
N PHE A 222 7.99 6.82 0.27
CA PHE A 222 8.91 5.68 0.43
C PHE A 222 10.35 6.06 0.09
N LEU A 223 10.56 6.73 -1.04
CA LEU A 223 11.90 7.14 -1.46
C LEU A 223 12.50 8.16 -0.49
N GLN A 224 11.73 9.17 -0.08
CA GLN A 224 12.23 10.22 0.82
C GLN A 224 12.57 9.68 2.22
N ILE A 225 11.77 8.75 2.76
CA ILE A 225 12.10 8.05 4.01
C ILE A 225 13.38 7.22 3.85
N ALA A 226 13.57 6.54 2.72
CA ALA A 226 14.79 5.79 2.45
C ALA A 226 16.03 6.68 2.39
N LEU A 227 15.90 7.89 1.83
CA LEU A 227 17.00 8.86 1.68
C LEU A 227 17.32 9.62 2.97
N ALA A 228 16.36 9.75 3.89
CA ALA A 228 16.60 10.41 5.18
C ALA A 228 17.73 9.75 5.97
N ASP A 229 18.63 10.52 6.58
CA ASP A 229 19.78 9.99 7.33
C ASP A 229 19.40 9.33 8.67
N GLY A 230 18.26 9.72 9.25
CA GLY A 230 17.69 9.14 10.46
C GLY A 230 16.58 8.11 10.18
N LEU A 231 15.67 7.94 11.13
CA LEU A 231 14.46 7.12 11.09
C LEU A 231 14.72 5.59 11.13
N PHE A 232 15.93 5.16 11.42
CA PHE A 232 16.22 3.74 11.60
C PHE A 232 15.59 3.21 12.89
N GLY A 233 14.96 2.05 12.80
CA GLY A 233 14.22 1.42 13.90
C GLY A 233 12.88 2.09 14.21
N GLU A 234 12.47 3.08 13.42
CA GLU A 234 11.30 3.89 13.66
C GLU A 234 10.21 3.69 12.60
N ILE A 235 8.97 3.95 13.03
CA ILE A 235 7.80 4.04 12.15
C ILE A 235 7.71 5.48 11.66
N THR A 236 7.34 5.65 10.38
CA THR A 236 7.06 6.96 9.79
C THR A 236 5.77 6.90 8.98
N ASN A 237 4.79 7.71 9.36
CA ASN A 237 3.52 7.83 8.68
C ASN A 237 3.66 8.61 7.36
N ILE A 238 2.92 8.20 6.34
CA ILE A 238 2.68 8.96 5.10
C ILE A 238 1.18 9.19 4.99
N GLY A 239 0.76 10.46 4.99
CA GLY A 239 -0.63 10.87 4.88
C GLY A 239 -0.73 12.36 4.58
N MET A 240 -1.92 12.81 4.19
CA MET A 240 -2.16 14.20 3.78
C MET A 240 -2.43 15.13 4.95
N SER A 241 -2.74 14.60 6.15
CA SER A 241 -3.31 15.35 7.27
C SER A 241 -4.64 16.04 6.89
N GLU A 242 -5.41 15.38 6.06
CA GLU A 242 -6.76 15.75 5.66
C GLU A 242 -7.64 14.51 5.67
N GLU A 243 -8.92 14.65 6.02
CA GLU A 243 -9.84 13.52 6.05
C GLU A 243 -11.14 13.84 5.30
N ILE A 244 -11.73 12.81 4.69
CA ILE A 244 -13.02 12.90 4.00
C ILE A 244 -13.87 11.69 4.37
N THR A 245 -15.20 11.87 4.52
CA THR A 245 -16.12 10.74 4.67
C THR A 245 -16.23 9.94 3.37
N ILE A 246 -16.52 8.65 3.47
CA ILE A 246 -16.79 7.84 2.28
C ILE A 246 -17.95 8.41 1.46
N GLY A 247 -19.00 8.91 2.14
CA GLY A 247 -20.15 9.52 1.44
C GLY A 247 -19.77 10.77 0.64
N ASP A 248 -18.97 11.67 1.21
CA ASP A 248 -18.53 12.88 0.49
C ASP A 248 -17.51 12.57 -0.61
N LEU A 249 -16.68 11.56 -0.42
CA LEU A 249 -15.79 11.03 -1.46
C LEU A 249 -16.58 10.55 -2.69
N VAL A 250 -17.68 9.82 -2.49
CA VAL A 250 -18.56 9.35 -3.58
C VAL A 250 -19.16 10.51 -4.33
N LYS A 251 -19.69 11.54 -3.61
CA LYS A 251 -20.22 12.76 -4.24
C LYS A 251 -19.16 13.49 -5.05
N LEU A 252 -17.93 13.61 -4.52
CA LEU A 252 -16.82 14.25 -5.21
C LEU A 252 -16.47 13.50 -6.51
N ILE A 253 -16.37 12.17 -6.46
CA ILE A 253 -16.11 11.35 -7.65
C ILE A 253 -17.22 11.53 -8.71
N ALA A 254 -18.48 11.46 -8.29
CA ALA A 254 -19.62 11.65 -9.19
C ALA A 254 -19.60 13.03 -9.86
N LYS A 255 -19.31 14.09 -9.11
CA LYS A 255 -19.11 15.44 -9.62
C LYS A 255 -17.99 15.54 -10.65
N LEU A 256 -16.82 14.91 -10.38
CA LEU A 256 -15.67 14.92 -11.30
C LEU A 256 -15.97 14.18 -12.61
N ILE A 257 -16.80 13.13 -12.56
CA ILE A 257 -17.22 12.39 -13.75
C ILE A 257 -18.36 13.14 -14.51
N GLY A 258 -19.07 14.04 -13.83
CA GLY A 258 -20.19 14.80 -14.40
C GLY A 258 -21.50 14.03 -14.40
N THR A 259 -21.78 13.24 -13.37
CA THR A 259 -23.01 12.44 -13.23
C THR A 259 -23.60 12.55 -11.82
N GLU A 260 -24.91 12.28 -11.73
CA GLU A 260 -25.58 12.06 -10.43
C GLU A 260 -25.74 10.57 -10.18
N VAL A 261 -25.61 10.16 -8.93
CA VAL A 261 -25.72 8.78 -8.52
C VAL A 261 -26.59 8.64 -7.27
N GLU A 262 -27.34 7.56 -7.21
CA GLU A 262 -28.01 7.10 -5.99
C GLU A 262 -27.11 6.06 -5.30
N ILE A 263 -27.18 6.01 -3.97
CA ILE A 263 -26.39 5.03 -3.18
C ILE A 263 -27.39 4.12 -2.47
N SER A 264 -27.21 2.82 -2.68
CA SER A 264 -27.88 1.77 -1.91
C SER A 264 -26.90 1.01 -1.03
N SER A 265 -27.36 0.62 0.14
CA SER A 265 -26.56 -0.20 1.07
C SER A 265 -26.48 -1.63 0.56
N ASP A 266 -25.27 -2.21 0.61
CA ASP A 266 -25.02 -3.61 0.29
C ASP A 266 -24.43 -4.31 1.52
N GLU A 267 -25.22 -5.19 2.14
CA GLU A 267 -24.85 -5.91 3.36
C GLU A 267 -23.56 -6.74 3.19
N GLN A 268 -23.29 -7.25 1.99
CA GLN A 268 -22.06 -8.01 1.71
C GLN A 268 -20.79 -7.16 1.83
N ARG A 269 -20.94 -5.82 1.74
CA ARG A 269 -19.84 -4.85 1.82
C ARG A 269 -19.67 -4.24 3.20
N ILE A 270 -20.58 -4.57 4.13
CA ILE A 270 -20.49 -4.12 5.52
C ILE A 270 -19.54 -5.04 6.27
N ARG A 271 -18.53 -4.45 6.90
CA ARG A 271 -17.62 -5.19 7.77
C ARG A 271 -18.25 -5.48 9.12
N PRO A 272 -17.81 -6.53 9.84
CA PRO A 272 -18.23 -6.72 11.24
C PRO A 272 -17.94 -5.44 12.05
N ASP A 273 -18.90 -4.97 12.85
CA ASP A 273 -18.83 -3.68 13.56
C ASP A 273 -17.52 -3.49 14.35
N LYS A 274 -17.06 -4.51 15.06
CA LYS A 274 -15.80 -4.45 15.84
C LYS A 274 -14.53 -4.45 14.97
N SER A 275 -14.66 -4.76 13.69
CA SER A 275 -13.56 -4.77 12.72
C SER A 275 -13.56 -3.54 11.81
N GLU A 276 -14.63 -2.72 11.83
CA GLU A 276 -14.66 -1.46 11.11
C GLU A 276 -13.78 -0.43 11.81
N VAL A 277 -12.94 0.25 11.02
CA VAL A 277 -12.11 1.36 11.48
C VAL A 277 -12.83 2.65 11.13
N GLU A 278 -13.38 3.31 12.14
CA GLU A 278 -14.26 4.48 11.96
C GLU A 278 -13.51 5.71 11.46
N ARG A 279 -12.30 5.97 11.96
CA ARG A 279 -11.57 7.18 11.65
C ARG A 279 -10.07 6.93 11.49
N LEU A 280 -9.52 7.38 10.36
CA LEU A 280 -8.08 7.45 10.10
C LEU A 280 -7.73 8.85 9.60
N PHE A 281 -7.01 9.60 10.44
CA PHE A 281 -6.55 10.96 10.17
C PHE A 281 -5.09 11.09 10.59
N CYS A 282 -4.19 11.25 9.62
CA CYS A 282 -2.74 11.20 9.79
C CYS A 282 -2.17 12.47 10.45
N ASN A 283 -1.19 12.28 11.31
CA ASN A 283 -0.19 13.30 11.59
C ASN A 283 1.05 13.01 10.74
N ASN A 284 1.35 13.87 9.78
CA ASN A 284 2.50 13.73 8.88
C ASN A 284 3.71 14.59 9.27
N SER A 285 3.69 15.19 10.45
CA SER A 285 4.76 16.09 10.91
C SER A 285 6.13 15.44 10.92
N LYS A 286 6.20 14.13 11.22
CA LYS A 286 7.48 13.40 11.30
C LYS A 286 8.15 13.27 9.93
N ILE A 287 7.41 12.87 8.89
CA ILE A 287 7.97 12.77 7.53
C ILE A 287 8.37 14.16 7.00
N LEU A 288 7.56 15.20 7.26
CA LEU A 288 7.86 16.58 6.85
C LEU A 288 9.12 17.13 7.53
N ALA A 289 9.34 16.82 8.81
CA ALA A 289 10.48 17.30 9.57
C ALA A 289 11.80 16.57 9.24
N ASN A 290 11.73 15.30 8.81
CA ASN A 290 12.91 14.44 8.66
C ASN A 290 13.24 14.06 7.22
N SER A 291 12.51 14.58 6.24
CA SER A 291 12.73 14.26 4.82
C SER A 291 12.38 15.44 3.92
N LEU A 292 12.66 15.30 2.62
CA LEU A 292 12.27 16.28 1.61
C LEU A 292 10.87 16.00 1.04
N TRP A 293 10.13 15.09 1.63
CA TRP A 293 8.79 14.75 1.17
C TRP A 293 7.83 15.92 1.33
N LYS A 294 7.07 16.18 0.27
CA LYS A 294 5.91 17.06 0.26
C LYS A 294 4.87 16.45 -0.66
N PRO A 295 3.58 16.47 -0.30
CA PRO A 295 2.54 16.05 -1.22
C PRO A 295 2.46 17.05 -2.38
N GLU A 296 2.37 16.51 -3.60
CA GLU A 296 2.27 17.30 -4.84
C GLU A 296 0.84 17.30 -5.42
N TYR A 297 0.01 16.36 -4.96
CA TYR A 297 -1.35 16.16 -5.46
C TYR A 297 -2.39 16.58 -4.42
N THR A 298 -3.40 17.34 -4.86
CA THR A 298 -4.65 17.49 -4.11
C THR A 298 -5.53 16.26 -4.30
N LEU A 299 -6.54 16.06 -3.44
CA LEU A 299 -7.49 14.96 -3.60
C LEU A 299 -8.19 15.03 -4.98
N GLU A 300 -8.60 16.22 -5.42
CA GLU A 300 -9.27 16.40 -6.72
C GLU A 300 -8.36 16.07 -7.90
N SER A 301 -7.09 16.54 -7.89
CA SER A 301 -6.16 16.27 -8.99
C SER A 301 -5.81 14.78 -9.09
N GLY A 302 -5.59 14.12 -7.95
CA GLY A 302 -5.33 12.68 -7.92
C GLY A 302 -6.55 11.84 -8.33
N LEU A 303 -7.77 12.24 -7.93
CA LEU A 303 -8.99 11.58 -8.37
C LEU A 303 -9.22 11.76 -9.87
N THR A 304 -8.96 12.94 -10.43
CA THR A 304 -9.08 13.19 -11.88
C THR A 304 -8.16 12.26 -12.66
N GLU A 305 -6.88 12.16 -12.28
CA GLU A 305 -5.93 11.22 -12.92
C GLU A 305 -6.39 9.76 -12.76
N THR A 306 -6.98 9.41 -11.61
CA THR A 306 -7.50 8.06 -11.34
C THR A 306 -8.70 7.73 -12.22
N VAL A 307 -9.64 8.68 -12.37
CA VAL A 307 -10.82 8.54 -13.24
C VAL A 307 -10.39 8.34 -14.69
N ASP A 308 -9.50 9.18 -15.20
CA ASP A 308 -8.99 9.09 -16.57
C ASP A 308 -8.28 7.76 -16.82
N TRP A 309 -7.49 7.29 -15.85
CA TRP A 309 -6.83 6.00 -15.96
C TRP A 309 -7.84 4.85 -15.99
N ILE A 310 -8.83 4.82 -15.08
CA ILE A 310 -9.85 3.76 -15.04
C ILE A 310 -10.69 3.77 -16.32
N LYS A 311 -11.03 4.96 -16.84
CA LYS A 311 -11.77 5.10 -18.11
C LYS A 311 -11.06 4.39 -19.27
N ASN A 312 -9.75 4.53 -19.35
CA ASN A 312 -8.92 3.89 -20.37
C ASN A 312 -8.64 2.40 -20.08
N ASN A 313 -8.95 1.91 -18.90
CA ASN A 313 -8.63 0.56 -18.43
C ASN A 313 -9.85 -0.16 -17.82
N LEU A 314 -11.06 0.23 -18.20
CA LEU A 314 -12.29 -0.28 -17.59
C LEU A 314 -12.45 -1.81 -17.70
N SER A 315 -11.89 -2.42 -18.72
CA SER A 315 -11.90 -3.88 -18.94
C SER A 315 -11.21 -4.70 -17.84
N TYR A 316 -10.35 -4.10 -17.05
CA TYR A 316 -9.75 -4.75 -15.87
C TYR A 316 -10.70 -4.88 -14.69
N PHE A 317 -11.83 -4.14 -14.69
CA PHE A 317 -12.76 -4.07 -13.57
C PHE A 317 -13.99 -4.92 -13.82
N LYS A 318 -14.28 -5.84 -12.90
CA LYS A 318 -15.52 -6.65 -12.91
C LYS A 318 -16.57 -5.89 -12.10
N THR A 319 -17.35 -5.05 -12.78
CA THR A 319 -18.28 -4.09 -12.13
C THR A 319 -19.54 -4.73 -11.58
N ASP A 320 -19.86 -5.97 -11.98
CA ASP A 320 -21.11 -6.68 -11.64
C ASP A 320 -20.99 -7.59 -10.42
N ILE A 321 -19.77 -7.72 -9.88
CA ILE A 321 -19.52 -8.57 -8.71
C ILE A 321 -18.89 -7.78 -7.56
N TYR A 322 -19.08 -8.29 -6.35
CA TYR A 322 -18.29 -7.85 -5.20
C TYR A 322 -16.88 -8.47 -5.29
N ASN A 323 -15.87 -7.64 -5.40
CA ASN A 323 -14.48 -8.08 -5.46
C ASN A 323 -13.92 -8.22 -4.02
N VAL A 324 -13.49 -9.43 -3.64
CA VAL A 324 -12.92 -9.76 -2.33
C VAL A 324 -11.41 -9.96 -2.41
#